data_bc06862a0b82037f90221dde9af50cd4
#
_entry.id   bc06862a0b82037f90221dde9af50cd4
#
_cell.length_a   1.000
_cell.length_b   1.000
_cell.length_c   1.000
_cell.angle_alpha   90.00
_cell.angle_beta   90.00
_cell.angle_gamma   90.00
#
_symmetry.space_group_name_H-M   'P 1'
#
loop_
_entity.id
_entity.type
_entity.pdbx_description
1 polymer ?
#
loop_
_entity_poly.entity_id
_entity_poly.type
_entity_poly.pdbx_seq_one_letter_code
_entity_poly.pdbx_strand_id
1 'polypeptide(L)'
;MNDLNIPILKKTYDLYKDFYNLRLTVPKQDRYTLWQKCEGLLIEILQGLLYASQQSKTEKLPILEKTSVKLNFLKMCIRLMKDIKAISPKTYITVEATLDEIGKMLGGWIKSTKER
;
A
#
# COMPACT_ATOMS: atom_id res chain seq x y z
N MET A 1 0.49 -16.01 -16.58
CA MET A 1 -0.06 -15.91 -15.21
C MET A 1 -0.70 -14.55 -15.02
N ASN A 2 -1.86 -14.53 -14.39
CA ASN A 2 -2.56 -13.28 -14.17
C ASN A 2 -2.75 -13.02 -12.68
N ASP A 3 -1.73 -12.43 -12.07
CA ASP A 3 -1.74 -12.15 -10.64
C ASP A 3 -2.78 -11.09 -10.26
N LEU A 4 -3.26 -10.33 -11.24
CA LEU A 4 -4.28 -9.31 -10.99
C LEU A 4 -5.66 -9.93 -10.73
N ASN A 5 -5.80 -11.24 -10.87
CA ASN A 5 -7.01 -11.94 -10.42
C ASN A 5 -7.05 -12.04 -8.88
N ILE A 6 -5.95 -11.81 -8.20
CA ILE A 6 -5.89 -11.81 -6.74
C ILE A 6 -6.35 -10.42 -6.27
N PRO A 7 -7.48 -10.34 -5.53
CA PRO A 7 -8.09 -9.02 -5.24
C PRO A 7 -7.18 -8.01 -4.58
N ILE A 8 -6.37 -8.44 -3.61
CA ILE A 8 -5.49 -7.50 -2.92
C ILE A 8 -4.40 -6.96 -3.85
N LEU A 9 -3.91 -7.79 -4.76
CA LEU A 9 -2.91 -7.36 -5.75
C LEU A 9 -3.53 -6.35 -6.72
N LYS A 10 -4.74 -6.64 -7.19
CA LYS A 10 -5.44 -5.74 -8.10
C LYS A 10 -5.68 -4.39 -7.45
N LYS A 11 -6.14 -4.39 -6.20
CA LYS A 11 -6.44 -3.15 -5.50
C LYS A 11 -5.18 -2.31 -5.26
N THR A 12 -4.09 -2.96 -4.88
CA THR A 12 -2.82 -2.25 -4.67
C THR A 12 -2.26 -1.72 -5.98
N TYR A 13 -2.36 -2.52 -7.02
CA TYR A 13 -1.93 -2.13 -8.37
C TYR A 13 -2.69 -0.89 -8.83
N ASP A 14 -4.01 -0.90 -8.69
CA ASP A 14 -4.84 0.24 -9.11
C ASP A 14 -4.55 1.47 -8.26
N LEU A 15 -4.32 1.29 -6.96
CA LEU A 15 -3.97 2.42 -6.10
C LEU A 15 -2.67 3.06 -6.54
N TYR A 16 -1.67 2.26 -6.94
CA TYR A 16 -0.42 2.84 -7.42
C TYR A 16 -0.66 3.74 -8.64
N LYS A 17 -1.51 3.28 -9.58
CA LYS A 17 -1.80 4.09 -10.77
C LYS A 17 -2.48 5.39 -10.40
N ASP A 18 -3.44 5.34 -9.47
CA ASP A 18 -4.12 6.54 -8.99
C ASP A 18 -3.13 7.47 -8.31
N PHE A 19 -2.27 6.91 -7.48
CA PHE A 19 -1.26 7.67 -6.76
C PHE A 19 -0.28 8.33 -7.74
N TYR A 20 0.15 7.59 -8.74
CA TYR A 20 1.02 8.14 -9.78
C TYR A 20 0.40 9.39 -10.42
N ASN A 21 -0.89 9.35 -10.69
CA ASN A 21 -1.59 10.47 -11.32
C ASN A 21 -1.72 11.69 -10.40
N LEU A 22 -1.56 11.51 -9.09
CA LEU A 22 -1.60 12.62 -8.15
C LEU A 22 -0.27 13.39 -8.10
N ARG A 23 0.78 12.85 -8.67
CA ARG A 23 2.13 13.40 -8.53
C ARG A 23 2.22 14.89 -8.87
N LEU A 24 1.57 15.29 -9.96
CA LEU A 24 1.64 16.68 -10.40
C LEU A 24 0.83 17.63 -9.53
N THR A 25 -0.06 17.12 -8.67
CA THR A 25 -0.81 17.96 -7.73
C THR A 25 -0.04 18.19 -6.44
N VAL A 26 1.03 17.43 -6.21
CA VAL A 26 1.86 17.57 -5.02
C VAL A 26 2.85 18.71 -5.23
N PRO A 27 3.03 19.61 -4.25
CA PRO A 27 4.00 20.69 -4.38
C PRO A 27 5.38 20.13 -4.74
N LYS A 28 6.07 20.85 -5.62
CA LYS A 28 7.36 20.39 -6.14
C LYS A 28 8.35 20.06 -5.03
N GLN A 29 8.35 20.87 -3.96
CA GLN A 29 9.26 20.65 -2.85
C GLN A 29 9.06 19.32 -2.14
N ASP A 30 7.85 18.74 -2.23
CA ASP A 30 7.50 17.49 -1.54
C ASP A 30 7.58 16.27 -2.44
N ARG A 31 7.74 16.46 -3.77
CA ARG A 31 7.72 15.34 -4.73
C ARG A 31 8.91 14.40 -4.57
N TYR A 32 10.05 14.93 -4.19
CA TYR A 32 11.29 14.15 -4.12
C TYR A 32 11.66 13.78 -2.69
N THR A 33 10.76 14.02 -1.76
CA THR A 33 10.93 13.66 -0.37
C THR A 33 9.80 12.74 0.07
N LEU A 34 8.80 13.27 0.78
CA LEU A 34 7.73 12.45 1.35
C LEU A 34 6.89 11.75 0.28
N TRP A 35 6.56 12.43 -0.82
CA TRP A 35 5.82 11.80 -1.93
C TRP A 35 6.59 10.59 -2.47
N GLN A 36 7.87 10.77 -2.73
CA GLN A 36 8.70 9.70 -3.29
C GLN A 36 8.78 8.53 -2.32
N LYS A 37 8.85 8.81 -1.02
CA LYS A 37 8.85 7.76 0.00
C LYS A 37 7.56 6.94 -0.06
N CYS A 38 6.41 7.63 -0.17
CA CYS A 38 5.12 6.94 -0.27
C CYS A 38 5.04 6.08 -1.52
N GLU A 39 5.50 6.61 -2.64
CA GLU A 39 5.50 5.88 -3.91
C GLU A 39 6.35 4.62 -3.81
N GLY A 40 7.54 4.74 -3.21
CA GLY A 40 8.43 3.60 -3.00
C GLY A 40 7.81 2.56 -2.09
N LEU A 41 7.13 2.98 -1.03
CA LEU A 41 6.44 2.05 -0.12
C LEU A 41 5.34 1.29 -0.84
N LEU A 42 4.57 1.96 -1.71
CA LEU A 42 3.53 1.27 -2.49
C LEU A 42 4.13 0.18 -3.37
N ILE A 43 5.24 0.46 -4.03
CA ILE A 43 5.93 -0.53 -4.86
C ILE A 43 6.40 -1.69 -4.01
N GLU A 44 6.98 -1.42 -2.83
CA GLU A 44 7.46 -2.48 -1.94
C GLU A 44 6.31 -3.33 -1.40
N ILE A 45 5.18 -2.70 -1.10
CA ILE A 45 3.99 -3.43 -0.65
C ILE A 45 3.49 -4.35 -1.76
N LEU A 46 3.37 -3.82 -2.98
CA LEU A 46 2.94 -4.61 -4.13
C LEU A 46 3.89 -5.80 -4.35
N GLN A 47 5.20 -5.55 -4.27
CA GLN A 47 6.21 -6.59 -4.42
C GLN A 47 6.07 -7.66 -3.34
N GLY A 48 5.86 -7.24 -2.10
CA GLY A 48 5.71 -8.18 -0.98
C GLY A 48 4.47 -9.05 -1.14
N LEU A 49 3.34 -8.46 -1.56
CA LEU A 49 2.11 -9.21 -1.77
C LEU A 49 2.26 -10.21 -2.91
N LEU A 50 2.88 -9.80 -4.00
CA LEU A 50 3.13 -10.69 -5.13
C LEU A 50 4.04 -11.85 -4.70
N TYR A 51 5.12 -11.53 -4.03
CA TYR A 51 6.07 -12.55 -3.59
C TYR A 51 5.40 -13.55 -2.64
N ALA A 52 4.61 -13.04 -1.68
CA ALA A 52 3.90 -13.92 -0.74
C ALA A 52 2.95 -14.86 -1.48
N SER A 53 2.29 -14.39 -2.55
CA SER A 53 1.34 -15.21 -3.28
C SER A 53 1.97 -16.44 -3.92
N GLN A 54 3.30 -16.43 -4.05
CA GLN A 54 4.04 -17.52 -4.70
C GLN A 54 4.76 -18.42 -3.69
N GLN A 55 4.59 -18.18 -2.39
CA GLN A 55 5.31 -18.92 -1.36
C GLN A 55 4.42 -19.94 -0.66
N SER A 56 5.06 -20.89 0.02
CA SER A 56 4.35 -21.84 0.87
C SER A 56 3.76 -21.11 2.07
N LYS A 57 2.84 -21.77 2.77
CA LYS A 57 2.17 -21.20 3.93
C LYS A 57 3.15 -20.74 4.99
N THR A 58 4.16 -21.57 5.26
CA THR A 58 5.16 -21.28 6.29
C THR A 58 6.01 -20.07 5.91
N GLU A 59 6.41 -19.98 4.65
CA GLU A 59 7.27 -18.90 4.18
C GLU A 59 6.52 -17.61 3.94
N LYS A 60 5.24 -17.72 3.65
CA LYS A 60 4.38 -16.57 3.33
C LYS A 60 4.15 -15.67 4.54
N LEU A 61 3.98 -16.24 5.72
CA LEU A 61 3.58 -15.47 6.89
C LEU A 61 4.55 -14.34 7.24
N PRO A 62 5.86 -14.58 7.37
CA PRO A 62 6.76 -13.46 7.69
C PRO A 62 6.77 -12.37 6.61
N ILE A 63 6.58 -12.75 5.35
CA ILE A 63 6.51 -11.79 4.25
C ILE A 63 5.27 -10.90 4.39
N LEU A 64 4.12 -11.51 4.70
CA LEU A 64 2.88 -10.76 4.89
C LEU A 64 2.97 -9.84 6.10
N GLU A 65 3.57 -10.30 7.19
CA GLU A 65 3.72 -9.48 8.39
C GLU A 65 4.64 -8.29 8.14
N LYS A 66 5.72 -8.48 7.41
CA LYS A 66 6.62 -7.40 7.04
C LYS A 66 5.92 -6.40 6.13
N THR A 67 5.12 -6.89 5.20
CA THR A 67 4.35 -6.04 4.29
C THR A 67 3.33 -5.21 5.07
N SER A 68 2.73 -5.80 6.10
CA SER A 68 1.77 -5.11 6.96
C SER A 68 2.43 -3.92 7.69
N VAL A 69 3.67 -4.10 8.14
CA VAL A 69 4.42 -3.01 8.78
C VAL A 69 4.63 -1.86 7.78
N LYS A 70 4.98 -2.19 6.55
CA LYS A 70 5.18 -1.17 5.51
C LYS A 70 3.88 -0.44 5.20
N LEU A 71 2.77 -1.16 5.17
CA LEU A 71 1.46 -0.55 4.94
C LEU A 71 1.11 0.44 6.04
N ASN A 72 1.35 0.07 7.30
CA ASN A 72 1.09 0.96 8.42
C ASN A 72 1.95 2.22 8.35
N PHE A 73 3.20 2.06 7.95
CA PHE A 73 4.08 3.22 7.77
C PHE A 73 3.61 4.11 6.63
N LEU A 74 3.15 3.51 5.53
CA LEU A 74 2.60 4.28 4.42
C LEU A 74 1.40 5.11 4.88
N LYS A 75 0.50 4.52 5.68
CA LYS A 75 -0.63 5.26 6.22
C LYS A 75 -0.18 6.48 7.02
N MET A 76 0.88 6.33 7.81
CA MET A 76 1.45 7.42 8.57
C MET A 76 1.98 8.51 7.65
N CYS A 77 2.69 8.12 6.59
CA CYS A 77 3.24 9.07 5.63
C CYS A 77 2.14 9.84 4.89
N ILE A 78 1.05 9.16 4.53
CA ILE A 78 -0.08 9.80 3.86
C ILE A 78 -0.73 10.83 4.80
N ARG A 79 -0.84 10.51 6.08
CA ARG A 79 -1.36 11.45 7.06
C ARG A 79 -0.44 12.67 7.18
N LEU A 80 0.88 12.43 7.19
CA LEU A 80 1.84 13.53 7.19
C LEU A 80 1.66 14.43 5.98
N MET A 81 1.45 13.85 4.80
CA MET A 81 1.24 14.64 3.60
C MET A 81 0.00 15.52 3.70
N LYS A 82 -1.06 15.01 4.33
CA LYS A 82 -2.24 15.82 4.58
C LYS A 82 -1.93 16.95 5.57
N ASP A 83 -1.24 16.63 6.66
CA ASP A 83 -0.97 17.62 7.72
C ASP A 83 -0.07 18.73 7.25
N ILE A 84 0.89 18.44 6.37
CA ILE A 84 1.75 19.48 5.79
C ILE A 84 1.14 20.11 4.55
N LYS A 85 -0.10 19.75 4.23
CA LYS A 85 -0.86 20.28 3.10
C LYS A 85 -0.25 19.96 1.73
N ALA A 86 0.47 18.86 1.63
CA ALA A 86 1.00 18.36 0.36
C ALA A 86 -0.09 17.70 -0.47
N ILE A 87 -1.14 17.20 0.17
CA ILE A 87 -2.34 16.69 -0.50
C ILE A 87 -3.55 17.32 0.17
N SER A 88 -4.66 17.43 -0.58
CA SER A 88 -5.89 17.98 -0.04
C SER A 88 -6.55 17.01 0.93
N PRO A 89 -7.40 17.52 1.84
CA PRO A 89 -8.18 16.62 2.71
C PRO A 89 -9.03 15.62 1.91
N LYS A 90 -9.57 16.03 0.79
CA LYS A 90 -10.38 15.16 -0.05
C LYS A 90 -9.54 14.00 -0.61
N THR A 91 -8.36 14.32 -1.12
CA THR A 91 -7.43 13.29 -1.62
C THR A 91 -7.04 12.34 -0.51
N TYR A 92 -6.74 12.90 0.68
CA TYR A 92 -6.39 12.10 1.84
C TYR A 92 -7.48 11.07 2.17
N ILE A 93 -8.73 11.51 2.25
CA ILE A 93 -9.85 10.63 2.57
C ILE A 93 -9.96 9.48 1.57
N THR A 94 -9.82 9.77 0.28
CA THR A 94 -9.91 8.77 -0.76
C THR A 94 -8.78 7.74 -0.68
N VAL A 95 -7.55 8.22 -0.51
CA VAL A 95 -6.39 7.32 -0.43
C VAL A 95 -6.44 6.49 0.84
N GLU A 96 -6.78 7.13 1.97
CA GLU A 96 -6.86 6.43 3.25
C GLU A 96 -7.90 5.32 3.21
N ALA A 97 -9.05 5.57 2.60
CA ALA A 97 -10.11 4.56 2.50
C ALA A 97 -9.60 3.33 1.74
N THR A 98 -8.87 3.54 0.66
CA THR A 98 -8.31 2.42 -0.11
C THR A 98 -7.24 1.68 0.69
N LEU A 99 -6.37 2.41 1.39
CA LEU A 99 -5.35 1.78 2.23
C LEU A 99 -5.98 0.97 3.36
N ASP A 100 -7.08 1.45 3.93
CA ASP A 100 -7.80 0.70 4.98
C ASP A 100 -8.38 -0.59 4.41
N GLU A 101 -8.92 -0.56 3.21
CA GLU A 101 -9.41 -1.77 2.56
C GLU A 101 -8.31 -2.78 2.32
N ILE A 102 -7.16 -2.31 1.80
CA ILE A 102 -6.00 -3.18 1.60
C ILE A 102 -5.57 -3.76 2.94
N GLY A 103 -5.57 -2.94 4.00
CA GLY A 103 -5.21 -3.40 5.33
C GLY A 103 -6.12 -4.50 5.86
N LYS A 104 -7.43 -4.40 5.62
CA LYS A 104 -8.38 -5.43 6.02
C LYS A 104 -8.14 -6.72 5.23
N MET A 105 -7.89 -6.61 3.93
CA MET A 105 -7.61 -7.77 3.10
C MET A 105 -6.31 -8.46 3.55
N LEU A 106 -5.29 -7.67 3.84
CA LEU A 106 -4.01 -8.20 4.29
C LEU A 106 -4.15 -8.87 5.65
N GLY A 107 -4.89 -8.22 6.57
CA GLY A 107 -5.16 -8.81 7.89
C GLY A 107 -5.88 -10.14 7.79
N GLY A 108 -6.87 -10.22 6.89
CA GLY A 108 -7.58 -11.48 6.64
C GLY A 108 -6.66 -12.56 6.07
N TRP A 109 -5.78 -12.17 5.17
CA TRP A 109 -4.82 -13.11 4.59
C TRP A 109 -3.84 -13.63 5.65
N ILE A 110 -3.32 -12.73 6.50
CA ILE A 110 -2.44 -13.11 7.59
C ILE A 110 -3.16 -14.09 8.52
N LYS A 111 -4.40 -13.76 8.90
CA LYS A 111 -5.17 -14.62 9.79
C LYS A 111 -5.37 -16.00 9.20
N SER A 112 -5.79 -16.08 7.93
CA SER A 112 -6.02 -17.37 7.28
C SER A 112 -4.72 -18.17 7.13
N THR A 113 -3.60 -17.49 6.97
CA THR A 113 -2.29 -18.15 6.86
C THR A 113 -1.86 -18.76 8.19
N LYS A 114 -2.20 -18.10 9.31
CA LYS A 114 -1.90 -18.64 10.66
C LYS A 114 -2.77 -19.83 11.01
N GLU A 115 -3.99 -19.89 10.46
CA GLU A 115 -4.92 -20.98 10.74
C GLU A 115 -4.50 -22.24 10.01
N ARG A 116 -4.87 -23.39 10.58
CA ARG A 116 -4.48 -24.71 10.03
C ARG A 116 -5.56 -25.28 9.11
#